data_939e87cad1718c56441c2e95b6aa2bc7
#
_entry.id   939e87cad1718c56441c2e95b6aa2bc7
#
_cell.length_a   1.000
_cell.length_b   1.000
_cell.length_c   1.000
_cell.angle_alpha   90.00
_cell.angle_beta   90.00
_cell.angle_gamma   90.00
#
_symmetry.space_group_name_H-M   'P 1'
#
loop_
_entity.id
_entity.type
_entity.pdbx_description
1 polymer ?
#
loop_
_entity_poly.entity_id
_entity_poly.type
_entity_poly.pdbx_seq_one_letter_code
_entity_poly.pdbx_strand_id
1 'polypeptide(L)'
;MARALIGRTVRRLRSERRLTQQALAVRLGISASYLNLIEHDQRAVTASLLIKLGETLGVDLATLSGRSERQLEVALREAFADPLLSADAVPEAEVAELAAAAPNAAHAVLALYRAWRVAREDAGGIALPSGRRVLLPNEEARDLFDDRGNHFPPLETAAEAIAAKLGATPAETNHAIAERLRRVHRLTVTVQPLDGALRRYDAAARMLTLAETLPRESRGFHMAFQLALLEAREVVEAVLADAAPSTPEAGMLIRIGLLNYVAGALLMPYAAFLDAARTLRHDVEALAARFGVSFEQACHRLSTLQRQGARGVPFFFVRVDPAGNVSKRFSAAGFPFARYGGSCPRWVVHTAFSQPGAVQVQVAELPDGTAYLCFARTVTRPARTWGDPKPTHVVAMGCGISHADTVAYADGLDLEQSRVGIGLSCRLCDRPDCRSRAFPPLEHRLALDPKTAGVAPYRFETRRG
;
A
#
# COMPACT_ATOMS: atom_id res chain seq x y z
N MET A 1 -20.45 6.64 -12.85
CA MET A 1 -20.12 7.01 -11.46
C MET A 1 -20.52 5.85 -10.56
N ALA A 2 -19.57 5.12 -10.01
CA ALA A 2 -19.85 4.05 -9.06
C ALA A 2 -20.56 4.65 -7.84
N ARG A 3 -21.73 4.11 -7.51
CA ARG A 3 -22.51 4.52 -6.33
C ARG A 3 -21.74 4.08 -5.09
N ALA A 4 -21.24 5.03 -4.31
CA ALA A 4 -20.63 4.72 -3.01
C ALA A 4 -21.75 4.24 -2.07
N LEU A 5 -21.79 2.95 -1.81
CA LEU A 5 -22.64 2.32 -0.81
C LEU A 5 -21.92 2.41 0.54
N ILE A 6 -22.29 3.39 1.36
CA ILE A 6 -21.64 3.71 2.64
C ILE A 6 -22.61 3.61 3.83
N GLY A 7 -23.79 3.10 3.60
CA GLY A 7 -24.88 3.11 4.57
C GLY A 7 -24.54 2.41 5.87
N ARG A 8 -23.89 1.26 5.79
CA ARG A 8 -23.45 0.48 6.96
C ARG A 8 -22.42 1.24 7.79
N THR A 9 -21.45 1.88 7.14
CA THR A 9 -20.44 2.72 7.80
C THR A 9 -21.10 3.91 8.51
N VAL A 10 -22.06 4.59 7.87
CA VAL A 10 -22.83 5.69 8.47
C VAL A 10 -23.61 5.21 9.69
N ARG A 11 -24.30 4.07 9.59
CA ARG A 11 -25.05 3.48 10.70
C ARG A 11 -24.16 3.14 11.89
N ARG A 12 -22.98 2.52 11.64
CA ARG A 12 -22.01 2.20 12.67
C ARG A 12 -21.49 3.47 13.35
N LEU A 13 -20.99 4.45 12.59
CA LEU A 13 -20.47 5.71 13.11
C LEU A 13 -21.51 6.50 13.90
N ARG A 14 -22.77 6.47 13.49
CA ARG A 14 -23.88 7.05 14.24
C ARG A 14 -24.06 6.35 15.58
N SER A 15 -24.07 5.02 15.58
CA SER A 15 -24.26 4.19 16.79
C SER A 15 -23.10 4.38 17.79
N GLU A 16 -21.86 4.42 17.32
CA GLU A 16 -20.68 4.70 18.14
C GLU A 16 -20.78 6.06 18.86
N ARG A 17 -21.42 7.04 18.20
CA ARG A 17 -21.68 8.39 18.79
C ARG A 17 -22.97 8.46 19.58
N ARG A 18 -23.66 7.33 19.77
CA ARG A 18 -24.95 7.24 20.51
C ARG A 18 -26.01 8.19 19.95
N LEU A 19 -26.00 8.45 18.65
CA LEU A 19 -27.00 9.29 17.99
C LEU A 19 -28.17 8.43 17.51
N THR A 20 -29.39 8.93 17.75
CA THR A 20 -30.59 8.33 17.10
C THR A 20 -30.60 8.71 15.61
N GLN A 21 -31.30 7.92 14.78
CA GLN A 21 -31.49 8.23 13.36
C GLN A 21 -32.09 9.63 13.17
N GLN A 22 -33.06 9.98 14.00
CA GLN A 22 -33.71 11.29 13.97
C GLN A 22 -32.74 12.43 14.34
N ALA A 23 -31.90 12.24 15.36
CA ALA A 23 -30.93 13.23 15.78
C ALA A 23 -29.85 13.50 14.69
N LEU A 24 -29.37 12.45 14.03
CA LEU A 24 -28.43 12.60 12.93
C LEU A 24 -29.09 13.25 11.70
N ALA A 25 -30.31 12.83 11.36
CA ALA A 25 -31.06 13.40 10.24
C ALA A 25 -31.27 14.92 10.38
N VAL A 26 -31.66 15.36 11.59
CA VAL A 26 -31.80 16.81 11.90
C VAL A 26 -30.46 17.55 11.69
N ARG A 27 -29.35 17.03 12.19
CA ARG A 27 -28.02 17.65 12.03
C ARG A 27 -27.60 17.75 10.56
N LEU A 28 -27.98 16.75 9.76
CA LEU A 28 -27.71 16.71 8.34
C LEU A 28 -28.66 17.57 7.49
N GLY A 29 -29.82 17.97 8.07
CA GLY A 29 -30.87 18.70 7.35
C GLY A 29 -31.61 17.83 6.34
N ILE A 30 -31.78 16.54 6.65
CA ILE A 30 -32.51 15.56 5.83
C ILE A 30 -33.63 14.88 6.65
N SER A 31 -34.56 14.19 6.00
CA SER A 31 -35.57 13.41 6.73
C SER A 31 -34.99 12.11 7.31
N ALA A 32 -35.54 11.67 8.44
CA ALA A 32 -35.15 10.39 9.04
C ALA A 32 -35.38 9.20 8.08
N SER A 33 -36.45 9.25 7.27
CA SER A 33 -36.71 8.25 6.24
C SER A 33 -35.64 8.24 5.16
N TYR A 34 -35.15 9.41 4.74
CA TYR A 34 -34.07 9.48 3.77
C TYR A 34 -32.74 8.94 4.35
N LEU A 35 -32.43 9.26 5.60
CA LEU A 35 -31.28 8.69 6.29
C LEU A 35 -31.39 7.16 6.42
N ASN A 36 -32.57 6.65 6.70
CA ASN A 36 -32.82 5.21 6.77
C ASN A 36 -32.53 4.51 5.41
N LEU A 37 -32.96 5.10 4.31
CA LEU A 37 -32.65 4.58 2.97
C LEU A 37 -31.13 4.59 2.68
N ILE A 38 -30.42 5.60 3.16
CA ILE A 38 -28.95 5.67 3.06
C ILE A 38 -28.31 4.56 3.89
N GLU A 39 -28.71 4.39 5.17
CA GLU A 39 -28.16 3.40 6.09
C GLU A 39 -28.39 1.95 5.64
N HIS A 40 -29.37 1.72 4.76
CA HIS A 40 -29.66 0.41 4.15
C HIS A 40 -29.16 0.30 2.70
N ASP A 41 -28.30 1.22 2.25
CA ASP A 41 -27.72 1.25 0.92
C ASP A 41 -28.76 1.31 -0.24
N GLN A 42 -30.00 1.70 0.08
CA GLN A 42 -31.09 1.86 -0.89
C GLN A 42 -31.04 3.21 -1.62
N ARG A 43 -30.25 4.15 -1.09
CA ARG A 43 -30.07 5.48 -1.70
C ARG A 43 -28.60 5.88 -1.67
N ALA A 44 -28.09 6.29 -2.82
CA ALA A 44 -26.71 6.80 -2.93
C ALA A 44 -26.58 8.17 -2.26
N VAL A 45 -25.44 8.40 -1.62
CA VAL A 45 -25.10 9.67 -0.97
C VAL A 45 -24.50 10.63 -2.00
N THR A 46 -25.00 11.87 -2.05
CA THR A 46 -24.43 12.92 -2.88
C THR A 46 -23.12 13.44 -2.28
N ALA A 47 -22.25 14.02 -3.12
CA ALA A 47 -20.97 14.56 -2.66
C ALA A 47 -21.12 15.61 -1.54
N SER A 48 -22.13 16.49 -1.65
CA SER A 48 -22.44 17.51 -0.63
C SER A 48 -22.89 16.88 0.70
N LEU A 49 -23.69 15.83 0.64
CA LEU A 49 -24.14 15.12 1.83
C LEU A 49 -23.01 14.30 2.46
N LEU A 50 -22.10 13.77 1.64
CA LEU A 50 -20.91 13.05 2.12
C LEU A 50 -19.97 13.96 2.91
N ILE A 51 -19.74 15.18 2.44
CA ILE A 51 -18.95 16.20 3.16
C ILE A 51 -19.62 16.53 4.49
N LYS A 52 -20.92 16.78 4.47
CA LYS A 52 -21.70 17.11 5.67
C LYS A 52 -21.74 15.96 6.69
N LEU A 53 -21.77 14.72 6.22
CA LEU A 53 -21.62 13.53 7.07
C LEU A 53 -20.25 13.48 7.74
N GLY A 54 -19.16 13.74 6.99
CA GLY A 54 -17.81 13.82 7.53
C GLY A 54 -17.68 14.84 8.63
N GLU A 55 -18.16 16.06 8.39
CA GLU A 55 -18.16 17.16 9.37
C GLU A 55 -19.01 16.83 10.60
N THR A 56 -20.24 16.33 10.39
CA THR A 56 -21.19 16.05 11.47
C THR A 56 -20.74 14.89 12.35
N LEU A 57 -20.13 13.88 11.74
CA LEU A 57 -19.63 12.70 12.44
C LEU A 57 -18.16 12.85 12.88
N GLY A 58 -17.47 13.94 12.53
CA GLY A 58 -16.08 14.18 12.90
C GLY A 58 -15.13 13.12 12.36
N VAL A 59 -15.34 12.68 11.10
CA VAL A 59 -14.52 11.64 10.45
C VAL A 59 -14.04 12.12 9.08
N ASP A 60 -12.87 11.65 8.67
CA ASP A 60 -12.35 11.91 7.33
C ASP A 60 -13.26 11.28 6.26
N LEU A 61 -13.36 11.92 5.10
CA LEU A 61 -14.05 11.41 3.93
C LEU A 61 -13.48 10.05 3.46
N ALA A 62 -12.19 9.80 3.72
CA ALA A 62 -11.57 8.50 3.46
C ALA A 62 -12.22 7.38 4.29
N THR A 63 -12.53 7.64 5.56
CA THR A 63 -13.25 6.73 6.45
C THR A 63 -14.68 6.47 5.94
N LEU A 64 -15.35 7.50 5.43
CA LEU A 64 -16.68 7.35 4.84
C LEU A 64 -16.67 6.68 3.48
N SER A 65 -15.52 6.64 2.78
CA SER A 65 -15.42 6.03 1.45
C SER A 65 -15.43 4.49 1.44
N GLY A 66 -15.46 3.86 2.61
CA GLY A 66 -15.46 2.40 2.75
C GLY A 66 -14.17 1.71 2.28
N ARG A 67 -13.05 2.43 2.18
CA ARG A 67 -11.76 1.87 1.73
C ARG A 67 -11.19 0.86 2.72
N SER A 68 -11.24 1.20 4.00
CA SER A 68 -10.79 0.34 5.10
C SER A 68 -11.64 -0.93 5.19
N GLU A 69 -12.95 -0.79 5.05
CA GLU A 69 -13.89 -1.90 5.08
C GLU A 69 -13.68 -2.86 3.90
N ARG A 70 -13.41 -2.36 2.70
CA ARG A 70 -13.11 -3.21 1.53
C ARG A 70 -11.82 -4.02 1.70
N GLN A 71 -10.77 -3.43 2.24
CA GLN A 71 -9.54 -4.17 2.55
C GLN A 71 -9.78 -5.25 3.61
N LEU A 72 -10.56 -4.91 4.63
CA LEU A 72 -10.94 -5.83 5.70
C LEU A 72 -11.81 -6.98 5.16
N GLU A 73 -12.79 -6.69 4.31
CA GLU A 73 -13.63 -7.67 3.63
C GLU A 73 -12.81 -8.66 2.81
N VAL A 74 -11.88 -8.17 1.98
CA VAL A 74 -11.00 -9.04 1.18
C VAL A 74 -10.16 -9.93 2.06
N ALA A 75 -9.57 -9.39 3.14
CA ALA A 75 -8.78 -10.18 4.05
C ALA A 75 -9.60 -11.25 4.78
N LEU A 76 -10.86 -10.95 5.14
CA LEU A 76 -11.80 -11.91 5.73
C LEU A 76 -12.20 -12.99 4.73
N ARG A 77 -12.56 -12.64 3.50
CA ARG A 77 -12.86 -13.61 2.43
C ARG A 77 -11.70 -14.60 2.25
N GLU A 78 -10.48 -14.08 2.22
CA GLU A 78 -9.28 -14.91 2.09
C GLU A 78 -9.10 -15.84 3.29
N ALA A 79 -9.38 -15.38 4.50
CA ALA A 79 -9.32 -16.19 5.72
C ALA A 79 -10.43 -17.25 5.75
N PHE A 80 -11.67 -16.90 5.45
CA PHE A 80 -12.79 -17.84 5.42
C PHE A 80 -12.77 -18.81 4.24
N ALA A 81 -12.00 -18.50 3.20
CA ALA A 81 -11.77 -19.38 2.07
C ALA A 81 -10.69 -20.46 2.33
N ASP A 82 -10.12 -20.53 3.55
CA ASP A 82 -9.18 -21.60 3.91
C ASP A 82 -9.91 -22.97 3.91
N PRO A 83 -9.32 -24.02 3.31
CA PRO A 83 -9.90 -25.35 3.27
C PRO A 83 -10.35 -25.92 4.64
N LEU A 84 -9.74 -25.44 5.73
CA LEU A 84 -10.13 -25.83 7.09
C LEU A 84 -11.55 -25.36 7.45
N LEU A 85 -11.97 -24.21 6.92
CA LEU A 85 -13.28 -23.61 7.17
C LEU A 85 -14.30 -23.95 6.07
N SER A 86 -13.92 -24.78 5.10
CA SER A 86 -14.78 -25.12 3.95
C SER A 86 -16.09 -25.85 4.32
N ALA A 87 -16.15 -26.47 5.50
CA ALA A 87 -17.38 -27.10 6.03
C ALA A 87 -18.41 -26.06 6.51
N ASP A 88 -17.96 -24.89 6.92
CA ASP A 88 -18.75 -23.80 7.49
C ASP A 88 -18.62 -22.55 6.60
N ALA A 89 -18.94 -22.69 5.30
CA ALA A 89 -18.83 -21.60 4.34
C ALA A 89 -19.65 -20.37 4.79
N VAL A 90 -18.96 -19.27 5.08
CA VAL A 90 -19.58 -18.00 5.45
C VAL A 90 -20.04 -17.29 4.17
N PRO A 91 -21.34 -16.95 4.04
CA PRO A 91 -21.84 -16.24 2.87
C PRO A 91 -21.15 -14.90 2.65
N GLU A 92 -20.89 -14.55 1.40
CA GLU A 92 -20.19 -13.30 1.03
C GLU A 92 -20.85 -12.05 1.62
N ALA A 93 -22.21 -12.06 1.69
CA ALA A 93 -22.98 -10.97 2.29
C ALA A 93 -22.67 -10.81 3.80
N GLU A 94 -22.47 -11.90 4.52
CA GLU A 94 -22.14 -11.87 5.95
C GLU A 94 -20.70 -11.40 6.18
N VAL A 95 -19.78 -11.77 5.30
CA VAL A 95 -18.40 -11.28 5.35
C VAL A 95 -18.34 -9.77 5.15
N ALA A 96 -19.08 -9.26 4.17
CA ALA A 96 -19.20 -7.82 3.92
C ALA A 96 -19.88 -7.10 5.11
N GLU A 97 -20.90 -7.73 5.72
CA GLU A 97 -21.57 -7.19 6.89
C GLU A 97 -20.65 -7.16 8.12
N LEU A 98 -19.88 -8.22 8.37
CA LEU A 98 -18.90 -8.30 9.45
C LEU A 98 -17.84 -7.19 9.31
N ALA A 99 -17.31 -6.98 8.11
CA ALA A 99 -16.32 -5.94 7.84
C ALA A 99 -16.87 -4.53 8.09
N ALA A 100 -18.13 -4.28 7.71
CA ALA A 100 -18.74 -2.95 7.78
C ALA A 100 -19.36 -2.66 9.15
N ALA A 101 -20.05 -3.63 9.78
CA ALA A 101 -20.79 -3.44 11.02
C ALA A 101 -19.95 -3.69 12.28
N ALA A 102 -18.98 -4.60 12.22
CA ALA A 102 -18.16 -4.99 13.37
C ALA A 102 -16.65 -5.11 13.03
N PRO A 103 -16.00 -4.03 12.57
CA PRO A 103 -14.60 -4.07 12.11
C PRO A 103 -13.63 -4.57 13.20
N ASN A 104 -13.87 -4.27 14.47
CA ASN A 104 -13.03 -4.77 15.56
C ASN A 104 -13.12 -6.30 15.71
N ALA A 105 -14.32 -6.88 15.56
CA ALA A 105 -14.49 -8.32 15.54
C ALA A 105 -13.84 -8.95 14.31
N ALA A 106 -13.98 -8.32 13.15
CA ALA A 106 -13.33 -8.70 11.92
C ALA A 106 -11.80 -8.74 12.05
N HIS A 107 -11.21 -7.70 12.65
CA HIS A 107 -9.77 -7.68 12.96
C HIS A 107 -9.37 -8.79 13.93
N ALA A 108 -10.20 -9.09 14.95
CA ALA A 108 -9.91 -10.18 15.89
C ALA A 108 -9.93 -11.55 15.20
N VAL A 109 -10.88 -11.81 14.29
CA VAL A 109 -10.93 -13.04 13.49
C VAL A 109 -9.68 -13.17 12.62
N LEU A 110 -9.27 -12.10 11.94
CA LEU A 110 -8.05 -12.10 11.13
C LEU A 110 -6.79 -12.32 11.98
N ALA A 111 -6.76 -11.78 13.19
CA ALA A 111 -5.64 -12.00 14.11
C ALA A 111 -5.56 -13.47 14.55
N LEU A 112 -6.69 -14.11 14.86
CA LEU A 112 -6.76 -15.53 15.19
C LEU A 112 -6.34 -16.40 14.00
N TYR A 113 -6.85 -16.11 12.80
CA TYR A 113 -6.48 -16.83 11.59
C TYR A 113 -4.97 -16.73 11.29
N ARG A 114 -4.39 -15.56 11.44
CA ARG A 114 -2.94 -15.34 11.28
C ARG A 114 -2.13 -16.16 12.29
N ALA A 115 -2.53 -16.10 13.57
CA ALA A 115 -1.87 -16.85 14.63
C ALA A 115 -1.95 -18.36 14.36
N TRP A 116 -3.11 -18.86 13.92
CA TRP A 116 -3.29 -20.26 13.54
C TRP A 116 -2.41 -20.66 12.35
N ARG A 117 -2.32 -19.82 11.29
CA ARG A 117 -1.45 -20.11 10.15
C ARG A 117 0.02 -20.18 10.52
N VAL A 118 0.49 -19.24 11.34
CA VAL A 118 1.87 -19.25 11.86
C VAL A 118 2.10 -20.54 12.65
N ALA A 119 1.21 -20.90 13.56
CA ALA A 119 1.31 -22.13 14.33
C ALA A 119 1.33 -23.40 13.44
N ARG A 120 0.63 -23.39 12.31
CA ARG A 120 0.61 -24.50 11.34
C ARG A 120 1.87 -24.56 10.47
N GLU A 121 2.41 -23.42 10.07
CA GLU A 121 3.69 -23.34 9.36
C GLU A 121 4.86 -23.74 10.26
N ASP A 122 4.80 -23.35 11.54
CA ASP A 122 5.76 -23.74 12.57
C ASP A 122 5.62 -25.20 13.03
N ALA A 123 4.44 -25.83 12.91
CA ALA A 123 4.27 -27.27 13.19
C ALA A 123 5.02 -28.16 12.19
N GLY A 124 5.52 -27.62 11.08
CA GLY A 124 6.53 -28.21 10.21
C GLY A 124 7.98 -27.98 10.68
N GLY A 125 8.22 -27.21 11.73
CA GLY A 125 9.54 -26.89 12.29
C GLY A 125 9.46 -25.99 13.51
N ILE A 126 9.60 -26.58 14.71
CA ILE A 126 9.85 -25.96 16.02
C ILE A 126 8.71 -25.10 16.60
N ALA A 127 7.99 -25.66 17.55
CA ALA A 127 6.97 -25.00 18.38
C ALA A 127 7.60 -23.90 19.27
N LEU A 128 7.03 -22.69 19.22
CA LEU A 128 7.31 -21.63 20.19
C LEU A 128 6.35 -21.74 21.39
N PRO A 129 6.87 -21.76 22.64
CA PRO A 129 6.02 -21.74 23.82
C PRO A 129 5.55 -20.31 24.11
N SER A 130 4.29 -20.18 24.33
CA SER A 130 3.57 -19.06 24.96
C SER A 130 2.53 -18.35 24.08
N GLY A 131 1.29 -18.38 24.56
CA GLY A 131 0.06 -17.80 24.01
C GLY A 131 0.02 -16.28 23.85
N ARG A 132 1.02 -15.68 23.24
CA ARG A 132 1.04 -14.28 22.80
C ARG A 132 0.63 -14.20 21.34
N ARG A 133 -0.23 -13.25 21.00
CA ARG A 133 -0.55 -12.86 19.62
C ARG A 133 0.76 -12.60 18.87
N VAL A 134 1.17 -13.51 18.01
CA VAL A 134 2.33 -13.29 17.16
C VAL A 134 1.82 -12.64 15.87
N LEU A 135 1.70 -11.32 15.90
CA LEU A 135 1.77 -10.54 14.67
C LEU A 135 3.22 -10.67 14.19
N LEU A 136 3.42 -11.08 12.94
CA LEU A 136 4.76 -11.03 12.36
C LEU A 136 5.26 -9.59 12.40
N PRO A 137 6.47 -9.31 12.92
CA PRO A 137 6.98 -7.95 13.08
C PRO A 137 6.91 -7.08 11.80
N ASN A 138 7.08 -7.71 10.64
CA ASN A 138 6.97 -7.06 9.33
C ASN A 138 5.51 -6.74 8.93
N GLU A 139 4.53 -7.51 9.39
CA GLU A 139 3.10 -7.22 9.16
C GLU A 139 2.64 -6.07 10.04
N GLU A 140 3.05 -6.06 11.31
CA GLU A 140 2.76 -4.97 12.23
C GLU A 140 3.33 -3.63 11.73
N ALA A 141 4.59 -3.65 11.28
CA ALA A 141 5.18 -2.46 10.67
C ALA A 141 4.39 -2.00 9.44
N ARG A 142 3.94 -2.92 8.58
CA ARG A 142 3.15 -2.62 7.39
C ARG A 142 1.78 -2.05 7.75
N ASP A 143 1.07 -2.69 8.69
CA ASP A 143 -0.26 -2.28 9.12
C ASP A 143 -0.22 -0.84 9.68
N LEU A 144 0.83 -0.44 10.42
CA LEU A 144 1.02 0.94 10.89
C LEU A 144 1.08 1.95 9.72
N PHE A 145 1.84 1.65 8.67
CA PHE A 145 1.95 2.55 7.51
C PHE A 145 0.64 2.61 6.72
N ASP A 146 -0.06 1.49 6.58
CA ASP A 146 -1.37 1.42 5.93
C ASP A 146 -2.43 2.22 6.72
N ASP A 147 -2.51 2.05 8.04
CA ASP A 147 -3.47 2.75 8.92
C ASP A 147 -3.27 4.27 8.94
N ARG A 148 -2.01 4.71 8.82
CA ARG A 148 -1.67 6.14 8.72
C ARG A 148 -1.76 6.70 7.30
N GLY A 149 -2.24 5.91 6.33
CA GLY A 149 -2.31 6.31 4.93
C GLY A 149 -0.95 6.66 4.34
N ASN A 150 0.13 6.02 4.83
CA ASN A 150 1.53 6.28 4.48
C ASN A 150 1.92 7.77 4.60
N HIS A 151 1.27 8.51 5.50
CA HIS A 151 1.55 9.92 5.72
C HIS A 151 1.70 10.22 7.21
N PHE A 152 2.83 10.80 7.59
CA PHE A 152 3.19 11.12 8.96
C PHE A 152 3.46 12.63 9.09
N PRO A 153 2.46 13.46 9.44
CA PRO A 153 2.63 14.90 9.53
C PRO A 153 3.81 15.36 10.38
N PRO A 154 4.09 14.76 11.57
CA PRO A 154 5.26 15.16 12.36
C PRO A 154 6.59 14.93 11.65
N LEU A 155 6.72 13.82 10.91
CA LEU A 155 7.93 13.50 10.14
C LEU A 155 8.11 14.42 8.94
N GLU A 156 7.01 14.80 8.26
CA GLU A 156 7.06 15.80 7.18
C GLU A 156 7.56 17.14 7.69
N THR A 157 7.00 17.62 8.81
CA THR A 157 7.41 18.88 9.43
C THR A 157 8.88 18.86 9.82
N ALA A 158 9.37 17.76 10.41
CA ALA A 158 10.77 17.60 10.75
C ALA A 158 11.66 17.59 9.50
N ALA A 159 11.27 16.86 8.46
CA ALA A 159 12.00 16.81 7.19
C ALA A 159 12.06 18.20 6.52
N GLU A 160 10.95 18.92 6.47
CA GLU A 160 10.89 20.29 5.93
C GLU A 160 11.79 21.24 6.72
N ALA A 161 11.82 21.15 8.04
CA ALA A 161 12.70 21.96 8.89
C ALA A 161 14.19 21.67 8.64
N ILE A 162 14.56 20.40 8.41
CA ILE A 162 15.94 20.01 8.07
C ILE A 162 16.25 20.47 6.63
N ALA A 163 15.36 20.27 5.67
CA ALA A 163 15.54 20.70 4.28
C ALA A 163 15.73 22.23 4.17
N ALA A 164 14.98 23.01 4.94
CA ALA A 164 15.16 24.46 5.04
C ALA A 164 16.58 24.85 5.52
N LYS A 165 17.15 24.10 6.47
CA LYS A 165 18.55 24.31 6.93
C LYS A 165 19.58 23.90 5.88
N LEU A 166 19.26 23.03 4.93
CA LEU A 166 20.13 22.68 3.82
C LEU A 166 20.17 23.79 2.78
N GLY A 167 19.06 24.51 2.55
CA GLY A 167 18.99 25.63 1.61
C GLY A 167 19.32 25.26 0.17
N ALA A 168 19.11 23.98 -0.23
CA ALA A 168 19.59 23.43 -1.48
C ALA A 168 18.45 23.23 -2.48
N THR A 169 18.75 23.39 -3.76
CA THR A 169 17.89 22.95 -4.86
C THR A 169 17.87 21.42 -4.93
N PRO A 170 16.88 20.81 -5.59
CA PRO A 170 16.81 19.35 -5.74
C PRO A 170 18.11 18.73 -6.30
N ALA A 171 18.76 19.39 -7.25
CA ALA A 171 20.03 18.92 -7.83
C ALA A 171 21.21 18.96 -6.84
N GLU A 172 21.17 19.86 -5.88
CA GLU A 172 22.25 20.09 -4.90
C GLU A 172 22.01 19.33 -3.59
N THR A 173 20.82 18.79 -3.35
CA THR A 173 20.41 18.20 -2.07
C THR A 173 21.38 17.13 -1.57
N ASN A 174 21.85 16.24 -2.43
CA ASN A 174 22.81 15.21 -2.05
C ASN A 174 24.13 15.78 -1.56
N HIS A 175 24.62 16.84 -2.21
CA HIS A 175 25.84 17.55 -1.80
C HIS A 175 25.64 18.29 -0.48
N ALA A 176 24.53 18.99 -0.33
CA ALA A 176 24.18 19.72 0.89
C ALA A 176 24.04 18.79 2.10
N ILE A 177 23.46 17.61 1.92
CA ILE A 177 23.39 16.57 2.96
C ILE A 177 24.79 16.10 3.37
N ALA A 178 25.65 15.77 2.40
CA ALA A 178 27.02 15.35 2.68
C ALA A 178 27.79 16.43 3.44
N GLU A 179 27.66 17.69 3.01
CA GLU A 179 28.30 18.82 3.65
C GLU A 179 27.77 19.07 5.07
N ARG A 180 26.48 18.93 5.30
CA ARG A 180 25.88 19.04 6.64
C ARG A 180 26.38 17.94 7.57
N LEU A 181 26.43 16.69 7.09
CA LEU A 181 27.00 15.57 7.84
C LEU A 181 28.45 15.87 8.25
N ARG A 182 29.24 16.44 7.33
CA ARG A 182 30.63 16.79 7.58
C ARG A 182 30.77 17.95 8.56
N ARG A 183 30.09 19.08 8.32
CA ARG A 183 30.29 20.33 9.10
C ARG A 183 29.61 20.28 10.46
N VAL A 184 28.35 19.86 10.52
CA VAL A 184 27.56 19.91 11.75
C VAL A 184 27.83 18.68 12.62
N HIS A 185 27.82 17.50 12.00
CA HIS A 185 27.97 16.24 12.74
C HIS A 185 29.43 15.72 12.78
N ARG A 186 30.35 16.41 12.09
CA ARG A 186 31.78 16.03 11.97
C ARG A 186 31.94 14.59 11.50
N LEU A 187 31.06 14.17 10.57
CA LEU A 187 30.97 12.81 10.08
C LEU A 187 31.69 12.71 8.74
N THR A 188 32.65 11.80 8.64
CA THR A 188 33.31 11.48 7.38
C THR A 188 32.50 10.46 6.60
N VAL A 189 32.17 10.77 5.34
CA VAL A 189 31.49 9.83 4.43
C VAL A 189 32.53 9.23 3.49
N THR A 190 32.64 7.91 3.48
CA THR A 190 33.55 7.16 2.59
C THR A 190 32.78 6.18 1.72
N VAL A 191 33.33 5.88 0.54
CA VAL A 191 32.78 4.86 -0.36
C VAL A 191 33.84 3.77 -0.50
N GLN A 192 33.50 2.56 -0.05
CA GLN A 192 34.44 1.45 0.02
C GLN A 192 33.72 0.11 -0.20
N PRO A 193 34.43 -0.98 -0.52
CA PRO A 193 33.87 -2.32 -0.47
C PRO A 193 33.31 -2.62 0.93
N LEU A 194 32.07 -3.10 0.98
CA LEU A 194 31.41 -3.55 2.21
C LEU A 194 30.88 -4.97 2.03
N ASP A 195 31.31 -5.88 2.88
CA ASP A 195 30.79 -7.25 2.87
C ASP A 195 29.42 -7.34 3.53
N GLY A 196 28.42 -7.77 2.75
CA GLY A 196 27.06 -8.03 3.22
C GLY A 196 26.28 -6.77 3.65
N ALA A 197 26.85 -5.57 3.57
CA ALA A 197 26.21 -4.33 3.98
C ALA A 197 26.21 -3.29 2.86
N LEU A 198 25.13 -2.51 2.78
CA LEU A 198 25.07 -1.33 1.88
C LEU A 198 25.56 -0.06 2.56
N ARG A 199 25.48 -0.03 3.88
CA ARG A 199 25.89 1.10 4.72
C ARG A 199 26.34 0.61 6.09
N ARG A 200 27.41 1.22 6.61
CA ARG A 200 27.87 1.03 7.98
C ARG A 200 28.15 2.39 8.63
N TYR A 201 27.60 2.60 9.80
CA TYR A 201 27.86 3.80 10.60
C TYR A 201 28.61 3.42 11.86
N ASP A 202 29.79 4.01 12.04
CA ASP A 202 30.58 3.92 13.24
C ASP A 202 30.52 5.27 13.98
N ALA A 203 29.83 5.27 15.11
CA ALA A 203 29.61 6.47 15.91
C ALA A 203 30.91 6.92 16.62
N ALA A 204 31.77 5.97 17.03
CA ALA A 204 33.03 6.29 17.70
C ALA A 204 34.02 6.89 16.74
N ALA A 205 34.21 6.32 15.56
CA ALA A 205 35.05 6.84 14.50
C ALA A 205 34.42 8.03 13.76
N ARG A 206 33.17 8.36 14.01
CA ARG A 206 32.38 9.35 13.24
C ARG A 206 32.47 9.12 11.73
N MET A 207 32.27 7.89 11.31
CA MET A 207 32.45 7.49 9.92
C MET A 207 31.20 6.82 9.40
N LEU A 208 30.73 7.25 8.24
CA LEU A 208 29.68 6.62 7.44
C LEU A 208 30.32 6.00 6.20
N THR A 209 30.36 4.67 6.16
CA THR A 209 30.86 3.94 4.99
C THR A 209 29.69 3.50 4.14
N LEU A 210 29.72 3.82 2.86
CA LEU A 210 28.76 3.41 1.84
C LEU A 210 29.40 2.37 0.92
N ALA A 211 28.63 1.34 0.54
CA ALA A 211 29.16 0.34 -0.38
C ALA A 211 29.43 0.97 -1.77
N GLU A 212 30.56 0.63 -2.37
CA GLU A 212 30.95 1.10 -3.70
C GLU A 212 29.97 0.67 -4.79
N THR A 213 29.28 -0.48 -4.58
CA THR A 213 28.27 -1.03 -5.49
C THR A 213 26.96 -0.24 -5.50
N LEU A 214 26.78 0.71 -4.57
CA LEU A 214 25.57 1.55 -4.55
C LEU A 214 25.59 2.54 -5.72
N PRO A 215 24.50 2.60 -6.52
CA PRO A 215 24.29 3.68 -7.47
C PRO A 215 24.29 5.05 -6.78
N ARG A 216 24.57 6.10 -7.55
CA ARG A 216 24.71 7.46 -7.01
C ARG A 216 23.48 7.94 -6.24
N GLU A 217 22.28 7.71 -6.78
CA GLU A 217 20.99 8.04 -6.18
C GLU A 217 20.75 7.28 -4.87
N SER A 218 21.21 6.03 -4.79
CA SER A 218 21.11 5.24 -3.57
C SER A 218 22.08 5.73 -2.48
N ARG A 219 23.26 6.22 -2.85
CA ARG A 219 24.19 6.83 -1.88
C ARG A 219 23.59 8.07 -1.24
N GLY A 220 22.92 8.93 -2.04
CA GLY A 220 22.16 10.08 -1.53
C GLY A 220 21.12 9.68 -0.50
N PHE A 221 20.35 8.62 -0.77
CA PHE A 221 19.35 8.11 0.15
C PHE A 221 19.96 7.62 1.48
N HIS A 222 21.08 6.91 1.43
CA HIS A 222 21.76 6.44 2.64
C HIS A 222 22.36 7.57 3.47
N MET A 223 22.83 8.64 2.82
CA MET A 223 23.26 9.86 3.52
C MET A 223 22.08 10.60 4.16
N ALA A 224 20.95 10.71 3.43
CA ALA A 224 19.72 11.30 3.96
C ALA A 224 19.16 10.50 5.15
N PHE A 225 19.21 9.16 5.08
CA PHE A 225 18.87 8.31 6.21
C PHE A 225 19.76 8.55 7.43
N GLN A 226 21.08 8.72 7.22
CA GLN A 226 22.00 9.02 8.31
C GLN A 226 21.71 10.39 8.93
N LEU A 227 21.39 11.38 8.11
CA LEU A 227 20.98 12.70 8.59
C LEU A 227 19.67 12.63 9.39
N ALA A 228 18.69 11.87 8.90
CA ALA A 228 17.42 11.61 9.59
C ALA A 228 17.66 10.94 10.97
N LEU A 229 18.57 9.96 11.04
CA LEU A 229 18.94 9.29 12.29
C LEU A 229 19.52 10.27 13.32
N LEU A 230 20.24 11.30 12.87
CA LEU A 230 20.89 12.28 13.73
C LEU A 230 19.98 13.46 14.10
N GLU A 231 19.15 13.95 13.16
CA GLU A 231 18.40 15.20 13.36
C GLU A 231 16.88 15.02 13.53
N ALA A 232 16.31 13.87 13.15
CA ALA A 232 14.89 13.58 13.32
C ALA A 232 14.62 12.52 14.39
N ARG A 233 15.62 12.12 15.16
CA ARG A 233 15.53 11.02 16.13
C ARG A 233 14.37 11.20 17.11
N GLU A 234 14.26 12.36 17.73
CA GLU A 234 13.22 12.62 18.75
C GLU A 234 11.81 12.46 18.19
N VAL A 235 11.56 12.99 16.99
CA VAL A 235 10.25 12.88 16.33
C VAL A 235 9.96 11.44 15.91
N VAL A 236 10.96 10.70 15.42
CA VAL A 236 10.84 9.29 15.06
C VAL A 236 10.52 8.45 16.30
N GLU A 237 11.21 8.67 17.43
CA GLU A 237 10.94 7.94 18.68
C GLU A 237 9.55 8.31 19.25
N ALA A 238 9.09 9.54 19.11
CA ALA A 238 7.74 9.93 19.52
C ALA A 238 6.66 9.19 18.71
N VAL A 239 6.81 9.13 17.37
CA VAL A 239 5.89 8.37 16.50
C VAL A 239 5.93 6.88 16.80
N LEU A 240 7.13 6.33 17.10
CA LEU A 240 7.30 4.94 17.47
C LEU A 240 6.64 4.61 18.81
N ALA A 241 6.76 5.51 19.79
CA ALA A 241 6.11 5.33 21.09
C ALA A 241 4.58 5.33 20.98
N ASP A 242 4.03 6.24 20.14
CA ASP A 242 2.59 6.26 19.83
C ASP A 242 2.10 5.00 19.12
N ALA A 243 2.95 4.40 18.28
CA ALA A 243 2.64 3.14 17.59
C ALA A 243 2.60 1.91 18.53
N ALA A 244 3.23 1.99 19.70
CA ALA A 244 3.26 0.95 20.74
C ALA A 244 3.54 -0.47 20.20
N PRO A 245 4.69 -0.73 19.53
CA PRO A 245 4.99 -2.00 18.89
C PRO A 245 4.95 -3.18 19.87
N SER A 246 4.42 -4.31 19.41
CA SER A 246 4.21 -5.50 20.24
C SER A 246 5.52 -6.23 20.61
N THR A 247 6.57 -6.09 19.80
CA THR A 247 7.88 -6.72 19.99
C THR A 247 9.03 -5.74 19.69
N PRO A 248 10.22 -5.98 20.25
CA PRO A 248 11.41 -5.18 19.92
C PRO A 248 11.75 -5.20 18.42
N GLU A 249 11.54 -6.33 17.74
CA GLU A 249 11.78 -6.51 16.31
C GLU A 249 10.80 -5.66 15.48
N ALA A 250 9.52 -5.67 15.84
CA ALA A 250 8.51 -4.79 15.21
C ALA A 250 8.89 -3.32 15.39
N GLY A 251 9.29 -2.93 16.61
CA GLY A 251 9.76 -1.59 16.91
C GLY A 251 10.97 -1.18 16.07
N MET A 252 11.92 -2.10 15.86
CA MET A 252 13.09 -1.84 15.02
C MET A 252 12.71 -1.67 13.54
N LEU A 253 11.82 -2.51 13.01
CA LEU A 253 11.33 -2.40 11.63
C LEU A 253 10.54 -1.11 11.40
N ILE A 254 9.68 -0.73 12.34
CA ILE A 254 8.95 0.54 12.30
C ILE A 254 9.93 1.70 12.31
N ARG A 255 10.89 1.74 13.24
CA ARG A 255 11.90 2.80 13.33
C ARG A 255 12.68 2.95 12.02
N ILE A 256 13.13 1.85 11.42
CA ILE A 256 13.80 1.87 10.11
C ILE A 256 12.87 2.40 9.03
N GLY A 257 11.60 2.02 9.04
CA GLY A 257 10.57 2.53 8.13
C GLY A 257 10.37 4.04 8.24
N LEU A 258 10.23 4.56 9.47
CA LEU A 258 10.07 5.99 9.74
C LEU A 258 11.31 6.80 9.33
N LEU A 259 12.52 6.28 9.60
CA LEU A 259 13.77 6.89 9.14
C LEU A 259 13.89 6.91 7.61
N ASN A 260 13.47 5.83 6.93
CA ASN A 260 13.39 5.80 5.47
C ASN A 260 12.38 6.83 4.94
N TYR A 261 11.25 7.01 5.64
CA TYR A 261 10.26 8.03 5.32
C TYR A 261 10.88 9.44 5.36
N VAL A 262 11.55 9.78 6.47
CA VAL A 262 12.22 11.08 6.61
C VAL A 262 13.31 11.25 5.55
N ALA A 263 14.10 10.21 5.26
CA ALA A 263 15.12 10.27 4.20
C ALA A 263 14.51 10.59 2.83
N GLY A 264 13.39 9.95 2.48
CA GLY A 264 12.62 10.24 1.26
C GLY A 264 12.09 11.68 1.25
N ALA A 265 11.56 12.16 2.38
CA ALA A 265 11.04 13.52 2.51
C ALA A 265 12.15 14.59 2.44
N LEU A 266 13.36 14.31 2.91
CA LEU A 266 14.53 15.20 2.78
C LEU A 266 14.98 15.34 1.32
N LEU A 267 15.02 14.23 0.58
CA LEU A 267 15.42 14.25 -0.84
C LEU A 267 14.35 14.84 -1.75
N MET A 268 13.09 14.68 -1.36
CA MET A 268 11.92 15.10 -2.12
C MET A 268 10.97 15.88 -1.21
N PRO A 269 11.28 17.15 -0.86
CA PRO A 269 10.45 17.97 0.02
C PRO A 269 9.02 18.09 -0.51
N TYR A 270 8.04 18.04 0.40
CA TYR A 270 6.62 17.82 0.07
C TYR A 270 6.10 18.76 -1.01
N ALA A 271 6.17 20.06 -0.78
CA ALA A 271 5.63 21.06 -1.70
C ALA A 271 6.31 21.04 -3.07
N ALA A 272 7.64 21.00 -3.10
CA ALA A 272 8.42 20.99 -4.34
C ALA A 272 8.18 19.69 -5.15
N PHE A 273 8.05 18.56 -4.45
CA PHE A 273 7.80 17.28 -5.11
C PHE A 273 6.36 17.18 -5.62
N LEU A 274 5.36 17.65 -4.86
CA LEU A 274 3.97 17.69 -5.31
C LEU A 274 3.78 18.59 -6.53
N ASP A 275 4.40 19.78 -6.54
CA ASP A 275 4.36 20.69 -7.67
C ASP A 275 5.01 20.07 -8.92
N ALA A 276 6.19 19.48 -8.76
CA ALA A 276 6.85 18.75 -9.82
C ALA A 276 6.01 17.56 -10.34
N ALA A 277 5.39 16.80 -9.43
CA ALA A 277 4.53 15.67 -9.79
C ALA A 277 3.34 16.12 -10.65
N ARG A 278 2.71 17.23 -10.30
CA ARG A 278 1.62 17.82 -11.09
C ARG A 278 2.11 18.32 -12.46
N THR A 279 3.20 19.07 -12.49
CA THR A 279 3.78 19.63 -13.70
C THR A 279 4.24 18.54 -14.68
N LEU A 280 4.86 17.49 -14.19
CA LEU A 280 5.34 16.34 -14.96
C LEU A 280 4.26 15.26 -15.12
N ARG A 281 3.01 15.53 -14.71
CA ARG A 281 1.90 14.60 -14.82
C ARG A 281 2.24 13.21 -14.26
N HIS A 282 2.91 13.18 -13.13
CA HIS A 282 3.31 11.97 -12.40
C HIS A 282 4.22 11.01 -13.20
N ASP A 283 4.96 11.52 -14.19
CA ASP A 283 6.02 10.77 -14.86
C ASP A 283 7.14 10.47 -13.85
N VAL A 284 7.24 9.20 -13.45
CA VAL A 284 8.14 8.77 -12.38
C VAL A 284 9.60 8.86 -12.82
N GLU A 285 9.91 8.61 -14.09
CA GLU A 285 11.28 8.68 -14.60
C GLU A 285 11.76 10.13 -14.62
N ALA A 286 10.93 11.05 -15.09
CA ALA A 286 11.22 12.47 -15.07
C ALA A 286 11.35 13.02 -13.62
N LEU A 287 10.48 12.58 -12.71
CA LEU A 287 10.57 12.91 -11.28
C LEU A 287 11.87 12.38 -10.66
N ALA A 288 12.19 11.11 -10.91
CA ALA A 288 13.42 10.50 -10.41
C ALA A 288 14.66 11.26 -10.89
N ALA A 289 14.72 11.61 -12.17
CA ALA A 289 15.80 12.40 -12.75
C ALA A 289 15.89 13.81 -12.13
N ARG A 290 14.75 14.51 -11.97
CA ARG A 290 14.69 15.88 -11.42
C ARG A 290 15.19 15.96 -9.99
N PHE A 291 14.90 14.94 -9.16
CA PHE A 291 15.29 14.92 -7.74
C PHE A 291 16.56 14.09 -7.47
N GLY A 292 17.18 13.49 -8.48
CA GLY A 292 18.38 12.68 -8.34
C GLY A 292 18.15 11.44 -7.46
N VAL A 293 16.98 10.82 -7.57
CA VAL A 293 16.55 9.64 -6.81
C VAL A 293 16.27 8.46 -7.73
N SER A 294 16.15 7.25 -7.18
CA SER A 294 15.77 6.09 -7.98
C SER A 294 14.28 6.08 -8.32
N PHE A 295 13.90 5.31 -9.35
CA PHE A 295 12.51 5.08 -9.71
C PHE A 295 11.68 4.57 -8.51
N GLU A 296 12.20 3.59 -7.75
CA GLU A 296 11.51 3.08 -6.54
C GLU A 296 11.32 4.16 -5.49
N GLN A 297 12.31 5.04 -5.28
CA GLN A 297 12.23 6.13 -4.30
C GLN A 297 11.17 7.17 -4.71
N ALA A 298 11.11 7.54 -6.00
CA ALA A 298 10.10 8.44 -6.51
C ALA A 298 8.69 7.84 -6.41
N CYS A 299 8.52 6.56 -6.77
CA CYS A 299 7.26 5.82 -6.58
C CYS A 299 6.81 5.83 -5.12
N HIS A 300 7.73 5.51 -4.21
CA HIS A 300 7.42 5.49 -2.78
C HIS A 300 7.01 6.88 -2.29
N ARG A 301 7.72 7.94 -2.72
CA ARG A 301 7.37 9.32 -2.34
C ARG A 301 6.01 9.75 -2.86
N LEU A 302 5.64 9.41 -4.09
CA LEU A 302 4.30 9.66 -4.63
C LEU A 302 3.20 9.07 -3.74
N SER A 303 3.42 7.87 -3.17
CA SER A 303 2.45 7.23 -2.28
C SER A 303 2.27 7.95 -0.94
N THR A 304 3.20 8.82 -0.54
CA THR A 304 3.15 9.56 0.73
C THR A 304 2.47 10.94 0.62
N LEU A 305 2.09 11.37 -0.57
CA LEU A 305 1.50 12.69 -0.81
C LEU A 305 0.03 12.77 -0.36
N GLN A 306 -0.24 12.56 0.93
CA GLN A 306 -1.58 12.48 1.49
C GLN A 306 -1.89 13.60 2.51
N ARG A 307 -1.11 14.70 2.53
CA ARG A 307 -1.33 15.87 3.41
C ARG A 307 -2.72 16.46 3.18
N GLN A 308 -3.47 16.67 4.24
CA GLN A 308 -4.78 17.31 4.15
C GLN A 308 -4.67 18.72 3.50
N GLY A 309 -5.55 19.03 2.56
CA GLY A 309 -5.52 20.31 1.82
C GLY A 309 -4.49 20.38 0.68
N ALA A 310 -3.51 19.47 0.61
CA ALA A 310 -2.48 19.43 -0.43
C ALA A 310 -2.19 18.00 -0.88
N ARG A 311 -3.21 17.21 -1.16
CA ARG A 311 -3.08 15.81 -1.59
C ARG A 311 -2.62 15.71 -3.04
N GLY A 312 -1.76 14.72 -3.30
CA GLY A 312 -1.48 14.22 -4.63
C GLY A 312 -2.51 13.19 -5.09
N VAL A 313 -2.25 12.57 -6.24
CA VAL A 313 -3.03 11.41 -6.71
C VAL A 313 -2.90 10.28 -5.70
N PRO A 314 -4.00 9.66 -5.26
CA PRO A 314 -3.94 8.54 -4.35
C PRO A 314 -3.46 7.30 -5.10
N PHE A 315 -2.17 7.01 -5.01
CA PHE A 315 -1.59 5.81 -5.60
C PHE A 315 -1.58 4.64 -4.63
N PHE A 316 -1.70 3.42 -5.18
CA PHE A 316 -1.14 2.25 -4.53
C PHE A 316 0.29 2.02 -5.02
N PHE A 317 1.08 1.34 -4.20
CA PHE A 317 2.45 0.94 -4.48
C PHE A 317 2.62 -0.55 -4.17
N VAL A 318 3.33 -1.28 -5.03
CA VAL A 318 3.68 -2.67 -4.76
C VAL A 318 5.07 -3.00 -5.33
N ARG A 319 5.84 -3.79 -4.58
CA ARG A 319 7.10 -4.36 -5.05
C ARG A 319 7.04 -5.87 -4.99
N VAL A 320 7.27 -6.50 -6.15
CA VAL A 320 7.13 -7.95 -6.36
C VAL A 320 8.45 -8.53 -6.87
N ASP A 321 8.82 -9.71 -6.40
CA ASP A 321 9.93 -10.48 -6.93
C ASP A 321 9.51 -11.39 -8.10
N PRO A 322 10.45 -12.04 -8.83
CA PRO A 322 10.11 -12.94 -9.95
C PRO A 322 9.24 -14.14 -9.55
N ALA A 323 9.23 -14.55 -8.28
CA ALA A 323 8.38 -15.62 -7.77
C ALA A 323 6.96 -15.16 -7.43
N GLY A 324 6.67 -13.85 -7.58
CA GLY A 324 5.37 -13.25 -7.25
C GLY A 324 5.21 -12.86 -5.77
N ASN A 325 6.27 -12.93 -4.95
CA ASN A 325 6.20 -12.52 -3.56
C ASN A 325 6.14 -11.00 -3.45
N VAL A 326 5.17 -10.50 -2.68
CA VAL A 326 5.01 -9.07 -2.41
C VAL A 326 5.88 -8.68 -1.23
N SER A 327 6.99 -8.00 -1.50
CA SER A 327 7.95 -7.57 -0.47
C SER A 327 7.62 -6.21 0.15
N LYS A 328 6.92 -5.34 -0.59
CA LYS A 328 6.37 -4.05 -0.11
C LYS A 328 5.03 -3.82 -0.78
N ARG A 329 4.08 -3.29 -0.04
CA ARG A 329 2.80 -2.81 -0.57
C ARG A 329 2.26 -1.68 0.27
N PHE A 330 1.50 -0.81 -0.37
CA PHE A 330 0.77 0.28 0.26
C PHE A 330 -0.39 0.70 -0.66
N SER A 331 -1.53 1.12 -0.12
CA SER A 331 -2.67 1.56 -0.93
C SER A 331 -3.36 2.81 -0.38
N ALA A 332 -3.06 3.98 -0.97
CA ALA A 332 -3.90 5.18 -0.83
C ALA A 332 -5.10 5.15 -1.79
N ALA A 333 -5.00 4.40 -2.90
CA ALA A 333 -6.06 4.28 -3.91
C ALA A 333 -7.23 3.38 -3.49
N GLY A 334 -7.10 2.65 -2.37
CA GLY A 334 -8.06 1.63 -1.98
C GLY A 334 -8.01 0.37 -2.84
N PHE A 335 -6.89 0.13 -3.54
CA PHE A 335 -6.67 -1.13 -4.25
C PHE A 335 -6.56 -2.27 -3.22
N PRO A 336 -7.43 -3.26 -3.30
CA PRO A 336 -7.45 -4.36 -2.34
C PRO A 336 -6.37 -5.38 -2.73
N PHE A 337 -5.24 -5.38 -2.02
CA PHE A 337 -4.24 -6.43 -2.21
C PHE A 337 -4.67 -7.74 -1.55
N ALA A 338 -4.48 -8.87 -2.25
CA ALA A 338 -4.51 -10.17 -1.59
C ALA A 338 -3.43 -10.23 -0.53
N ARG A 339 -3.78 -10.67 0.68
CA ARG A 339 -2.81 -10.85 1.76
C ARG A 339 -2.04 -12.14 1.60
N TYR A 340 -2.69 -13.17 1.04
CA TYR A 340 -2.19 -14.54 0.92
C TYR A 340 -2.47 -15.09 -0.48
N GLY A 341 -1.69 -16.05 -0.92
CA GLY A 341 -2.04 -16.88 -2.08
C GLY A 341 -1.65 -16.37 -3.47
N GLY A 342 -0.79 -15.37 -3.57
CA GLY A 342 -0.33 -14.84 -4.84
C GLY A 342 -1.32 -13.86 -5.50
N SER A 343 -0.85 -13.08 -6.46
CA SER A 343 -1.64 -12.11 -7.21
C SER A 343 -2.07 -12.66 -8.58
N CYS A 344 -2.99 -11.97 -9.24
CA CYS A 344 -3.50 -12.37 -10.55
C CYS A 344 -2.38 -12.41 -11.61
N PRO A 345 -2.18 -13.53 -12.34
CA PRO A 345 -1.13 -13.63 -13.35
C PRO A 345 -1.32 -12.70 -14.55
N ARG A 346 -2.52 -12.13 -14.73
CA ARG A 346 -2.82 -11.15 -15.78
C ARG A 346 -2.47 -9.72 -15.41
N TRP A 347 -2.04 -9.49 -14.17
CA TRP A 347 -1.68 -8.15 -13.72
C TRP A 347 -0.30 -7.74 -14.23
N VAL A 348 -0.15 -6.49 -14.63
CA VAL A 348 1.08 -5.93 -15.23
C VAL A 348 2.35 -6.18 -14.41
N VAL A 349 2.24 -6.38 -13.11
CA VAL A 349 3.38 -6.68 -12.23
C VAL A 349 4.13 -7.97 -12.64
N HIS A 350 3.44 -8.92 -13.26
CA HIS A 350 4.06 -10.17 -13.72
C HIS A 350 4.64 -10.03 -15.12
N THR A 351 3.97 -9.30 -16.01
CA THR A 351 4.43 -9.11 -17.39
C THR A 351 5.61 -8.14 -17.49
N ALA A 352 5.78 -7.24 -16.53
CA ALA A 352 6.88 -6.27 -16.51
C ALA A 352 8.28 -6.92 -16.46
N PHE A 353 8.40 -8.17 -16.00
CA PHE A 353 9.67 -8.91 -16.05
C PHE A 353 10.11 -9.26 -17.47
N SER A 354 9.20 -9.32 -18.45
CA SER A 354 9.52 -9.65 -19.84
C SER A 354 10.18 -8.50 -20.60
N GLN A 355 10.07 -7.28 -20.10
CA GLN A 355 10.69 -6.07 -20.69
C GLN A 355 11.45 -5.28 -19.63
N PRO A 356 12.61 -5.75 -19.18
CA PRO A 356 13.37 -5.12 -18.12
C PRO A 356 13.73 -3.66 -18.43
N GLY A 357 13.46 -2.78 -17.47
CA GLY A 357 13.77 -1.35 -17.56
C GLY A 357 12.72 -0.50 -18.27
N ALA A 358 11.79 -1.10 -19.01
CA ALA A 358 10.69 -0.36 -19.64
C ALA A 358 9.49 -0.22 -18.67
N VAL A 359 8.84 0.93 -18.70
CA VAL A 359 7.56 1.12 -18.00
C VAL A 359 6.46 0.46 -18.84
N GLN A 360 5.77 -0.50 -18.25
CA GLN A 360 4.58 -1.12 -18.84
C GLN A 360 3.33 -0.56 -18.20
N VAL A 361 2.29 -0.33 -19.00
CA VAL A 361 1.03 0.28 -18.57
C VAL A 361 -0.14 -0.68 -18.81
N GLN A 362 -1.10 -0.68 -17.91
CA GLN A 362 -2.31 -1.49 -18.00
C GLN A 362 -3.50 -0.76 -17.38
N VAL A 363 -4.63 -0.76 -18.04
CA VAL A 363 -5.92 -0.45 -17.41
C VAL A 363 -6.46 -1.75 -16.83
N ALA A 364 -6.36 -1.91 -15.52
CA ALA A 364 -6.74 -3.11 -14.80
C ALA A 364 -8.16 -2.95 -14.24
N GLU A 365 -9.04 -3.94 -14.51
CA GLU A 365 -10.41 -3.96 -14.02
C GLU A 365 -10.63 -5.14 -13.08
N LEU A 366 -11.07 -4.87 -11.86
CA LEU A 366 -11.46 -5.87 -10.87
C LEU A 366 -12.83 -6.50 -11.21
N PRO A 367 -13.19 -7.65 -10.58
CA PRO A 367 -14.49 -8.30 -10.82
C PRO A 367 -15.71 -7.42 -10.49
N ASP A 368 -15.59 -6.50 -9.55
CA ASP A 368 -16.63 -5.53 -9.17
C ASP A 368 -16.77 -4.35 -10.16
N GLY A 369 -16.02 -4.35 -11.27
CA GLY A 369 -15.99 -3.28 -12.26
C GLY A 369 -15.13 -2.08 -11.88
N THR A 370 -14.49 -2.08 -10.71
CA THR A 370 -13.56 -1.01 -10.33
C THR A 370 -12.32 -1.06 -11.22
N ALA A 371 -12.00 0.05 -11.88
CA ALA A 371 -10.87 0.13 -12.79
C ALA A 371 -9.73 1.02 -12.24
N TYR A 372 -8.50 0.61 -12.54
CA TYR A 372 -7.28 1.29 -12.13
C TYR A 372 -6.33 1.46 -13.33
N LEU A 373 -5.73 2.63 -13.45
CA LEU A 373 -4.55 2.79 -14.28
C LEU A 373 -3.34 2.26 -13.49
N CYS A 374 -2.70 1.23 -14.01
CA CYS A 374 -1.52 0.59 -13.41
C CYS A 374 -0.31 0.80 -14.30
N PHE A 375 0.85 1.03 -13.71
CA PHE A 375 2.12 1.02 -14.43
C PHE A 375 3.19 0.33 -13.59
N ALA A 376 4.10 -0.36 -14.26
CA ALA A 376 5.09 -1.22 -13.63
C ALA A 376 6.42 -1.19 -14.39
N ARG A 377 7.52 -1.25 -13.65
CA ARG A 377 8.88 -1.31 -14.18
C ARG A 377 9.76 -2.20 -13.33
N THR A 378 10.67 -2.95 -13.96
CA THR A 378 11.71 -3.67 -13.23
C THR A 378 12.76 -2.70 -12.67
N VAL A 379 13.19 -3.00 -11.45
CA VAL A 379 14.33 -2.37 -10.79
C VAL A 379 15.34 -3.47 -10.43
N THR A 380 16.57 -3.31 -10.87
CA THR A 380 17.64 -4.30 -10.68
C THR A 380 18.74 -3.69 -9.83
N ARG A 381 19.18 -4.40 -8.81
CA ARG A 381 20.37 -4.01 -8.05
C ARG A 381 21.62 -4.52 -8.77
N PRO A 382 22.69 -3.71 -8.87
CA PRO A 382 23.94 -4.16 -9.48
C PRO A 382 24.51 -5.33 -8.70
N ALA A 383 25.11 -6.29 -9.43
CA ALA A 383 25.92 -7.34 -8.86
C ALA A 383 27.25 -6.77 -8.34
N ARG A 384 27.88 -7.44 -7.40
CA ARG A 384 29.22 -7.07 -6.89
C ARG A 384 30.30 -7.55 -7.83
N THR A 385 30.16 -8.78 -8.35
CA THR A 385 31.10 -9.41 -9.26
C THR A 385 30.39 -10.11 -10.39
N TRP A 386 31.12 -10.49 -11.42
CA TRP A 386 30.59 -11.36 -12.48
C TRP A 386 30.11 -12.70 -11.90
N GLY A 387 28.89 -13.11 -12.26
CA GLY A 387 28.28 -14.35 -11.77
C GLY A 387 27.43 -14.19 -10.52
N ASP A 388 27.52 -13.07 -9.79
CA ASP A 388 26.63 -12.80 -8.67
C ASP A 388 25.19 -12.58 -9.14
N PRO A 389 24.19 -13.07 -8.39
CA PRO A 389 22.80 -12.80 -8.70
C PRO A 389 22.51 -11.28 -8.69
N LYS A 390 21.75 -10.83 -9.68
CA LYS A 390 21.23 -9.46 -9.75
C LYS A 390 19.78 -9.45 -9.26
N PRO A 391 19.53 -9.16 -7.98
CA PRO A 391 18.17 -9.14 -7.47
C PRO A 391 17.33 -8.14 -8.28
N THR A 392 16.33 -8.67 -8.99
CA THR A 392 15.41 -7.89 -9.81
C THR A 392 14.02 -7.96 -9.19
N HIS A 393 13.39 -6.81 -9.06
CA HIS A 393 12.02 -6.68 -8.58
C HIS A 393 11.22 -5.86 -9.60
N VAL A 394 9.93 -6.06 -9.63
CA VAL A 394 9.02 -5.11 -10.27
C VAL A 394 8.52 -4.15 -9.19
N VAL A 395 8.63 -2.87 -9.48
CA VAL A 395 7.93 -1.79 -8.76
C VAL A 395 6.75 -1.38 -9.61
N ALA A 396 5.56 -1.44 -9.03
CA ALA A 396 4.34 -1.03 -9.70
C ALA A 396 3.56 -0.04 -8.84
N MET A 397 2.88 0.84 -9.53
CA MET A 397 1.93 1.80 -8.98
C MET A 397 0.62 1.77 -9.76
N GLY A 398 -0.42 2.29 -9.15
CA GLY A 398 -1.65 2.57 -9.86
C GLY A 398 -2.56 3.48 -9.05
N CYS A 399 -3.50 4.09 -9.75
CA CYS A 399 -4.53 4.96 -9.19
C CYS A 399 -5.90 4.58 -9.74
N GLY A 400 -6.95 5.00 -9.07
CA GLY A 400 -8.30 4.86 -9.62
C GLY A 400 -8.39 5.52 -10.99
N ILE A 401 -9.16 4.94 -11.90
CA ILE A 401 -9.27 5.39 -13.30
C ILE A 401 -9.70 6.87 -13.43
N SER A 402 -10.41 7.39 -12.42
CA SER A 402 -10.81 8.81 -12.36
C SER A 402 -9.66 9.80 -12.25
N HIS A 403 -8.45 9.33 -12.00
CA HIS A 403 -7.23 10.15 -11.95
C HIS A 403 -6.32 9.93 -13.16
N ALA A 404 -6.69 9.05 -14.09
CA ALA A 404 -5.83 8.64 -15.20
C ALA A 404 -5.39 9.80 -16.09
N ASP A 405 -6.27 10.76 -16.35
CA ASP A 405 -6.02 11.97 -17.16
C ASP A 405 -4.90 12.87 -16.59
N THR A 406 -4.64 12.77 -15.30
CA THR A 406 -3.56 13.51 -14.63
C THR A 406 -2.21 12.78 -14.68
N VAL A 407 -2.16 11.55 -15.21
CA VAL A 407 -0.97 10.69 -15.24
C VAL A 407 -0.47 10.52 -16.67
N ALA A 408 0.79 10.85 -16.95
CA ALA A 408 1.38 10.80 -18.28
C ALA A 408 1.29 9.41 -18.95
N TYR A 409 1.30 8.36 -18.16
CA TYR A 409 1.20 6.99 -18.67
C TYR A 409 -0.18 6.62 -19.25
N ALA A 410 -1.18 7.47 -19.10
CA ALA A 410 -2.50 7.29 -19.75
C ALA A 410 -2.57 7.84 -21.18
N ASP A 411 -1.56 8.59 -21.61
CA ASP A 411 -1.58 9.24 -22.93
C ASP A 411 -1.67 8.20 -24.05
N GLY A 412 -2.62 8.42 -24.95
CA GLY A 412 -2.86 7.54 -26.10
C GLY A 412 -3.62 6.23 -25.76
N LEU A 413 -4.04 6.01 -24.51
CA LEU A 413 -4.84 4.86 -24.13
C LEU A 413 -6.34 5.18 -24.23
N ASP A 414 -7.09 4.29 -24.84
CA ASP A 414 -8.55 4.24 -24.65
C ASP A 414 -8.85 3.55 -23.32
N LEU A 415 -9.22 4.33 -22.31
CA LEU A 415 -9.39 3.84 -20.94
C LEU A 415 -10.56 2.87 -20.78
N GLU A 416 -11.50 2.83 -21.71
CA GLU A 416 -12.63 1.89 -21.70
C GLU A 416 -12.28 0.60 -22.47
N GLN A 417 -11.75 0.73 -23.68
CA GLN A 417 -11.47 -0.44 -24.55
C GLN A 417 -10.21 -1.19 -24.13
N SER A 418 -9.24 -0.51 -23.47
CA SER A 418 -7.99 -1.10 -23.01
C SER A 418 -8.12 -1.84 -21.67
N ARG A 419 -9.32 -2.01 -21.11
CA ARG A 419 -9.52 -2.68 -19.83
C ARG A 419 -9.14 -4.15 -19.89
N VAL A 420 -8.25 -4.54 -19.01
CA VAL A 420 -7.86 -5.93 -18.79
C VAL A 420 -8.47 -6.42 -17.49
N GLY A 421 -9.37 -7.40 -17.59
CA GLY A 421 -9.96 -8.01 -16.40
C GLY A 421 -8.91 -8.77 -15.59
N ILE A 422 -8.66 -8.32 -14.36
CA ILE A 422 -7.82 -9.00 -13.38
C ILE A 422 -8.66 -9.46 -12.18
N GLY A 423 -8.10 -10.31 -11.33
CA GLY A 423 -8.63 -10.63 -10.00
C GLY A 423 -7.60 -10.26 -8.94
N LEU A 424 -7.97 -10.37 -7.67
CA LEU A 424 -7.01 -10.21 -6.56
C LEU A 424 -6.11 -11.44 -6.45
N SER A 425 -6.75 -12.62 -6.42
CA SER A 425 -6.13 -13.92 -6.55
C SER A 425 -7.07 -14.84 -7.33
N CYS A 426 -6.56 -15.95 -7.88
CA CYS A 426 -7.42 -16.90 -8.59
C CYS A 426 -8.50 -17.52 -7.70
N ARG A 427 -8.20 -17.69 -6.41
CA ARG A 427 -9.10 -18.31 -5.43
C ARG A 427 -10.31 -17.45 -5.10
N LEU A 428 -10.15 -16.12 -5.17
CA LEU A 428 -11.19 -15.12 -4.87
C LEU A 428 -11.82 -14.50 -6.14
N CYS A 429 -11.53 -15.04 -7.33
CA CYS A 429 -11.92 -14.42 -8.58
C CYS A 429 -13.08 -15.17 -9.25
N ASP A 430 -14.17 -14.47 -9.50
CA ASP A 430 -15.41 -15.01 -10.07
C ASP A 430 -15.46 -14.98 -11.61
N ARG A 431 -14.36 -14.63 -12.29
CA ARG A 431 -14.31 -14.60 -13.76
C ARG A 431 -14.35 -16.03 -14.32
N PRO A 432 -15.45 -16.47 -15.00
CA PRO A 432 -15.63 -17.88 -15.34
C PRO A 432 -14.66 -18.39 -16.39
N ASP A 433 -14.35 -17.59 -17.43
CA ASP A 433 -13.61 -18.02 -18.61
C ASP A 433 -12.16 -17.52 -18.64
N CYS A 434 -11.52 -17.43 -17.46
CA CYS A 434 -10.16 -16.94 -17.36
C CYS A 434 -9.17 -18.03 -17.80
N ARG A 435 -8.53 -17.83 -18.97
CA ARG A 435 -7.51 -18.73 -19.52
C ARG A 435 -6.22 -18.78 -18.67
N SER A 436 -5.98 -17.75 -17.86
CA SER A 436 -4.80 -17.65 -16.98
C SER A 436 -5.09 -18.10 -15.55
N ARG A 437 -6.22 -18.76 -15.31
CA ARG A 437 -6.59 -19.24 -13.97
C ARG A 437 -5.65 -20.35 -13.51
N ALA A 438 -4.94 -20.10 -12.39
CA ALA A 438 -4.01 -21.07 -11.81
C ALA A 438 -4.66 -21.97 -10.75
N PHE A 439 -5.70 -21.49 -10.06
CA PHE A 439 -6.39 -22.19 -8.97
C PHE A 439 -7.90 -22.12 -9.14
N PRO A 440 -8.66 -23.14 -8.70
CA PRO A 440 -10.11 -23.09 -8.68
C PRO A 440 -10.58 -21.98 -7.73
N PRO A 441 -11.76 -21.36 -8.02
CA PRO A 441 -12.38 -20.43 -7.08
C PRO A 441 -12.89 -21.21 -5.87
N LEU A 442 -12.81 -20.60 -4.68
CA LEU A 442 -13.15 -21.29 -3.43
C LEU A 442 -14.67 -21.30 -3.17
N GLU A 443 -15.38 -20.29 -3.63
CA GLU A 443 -16.81 -20.07 -3.37
C GLU A 443 -17.74 -20.75 -4.39
N HIS A 444 -17.17 -21.39 -5.41
CA HIS A 444 -17.95 -21.99 -6.48
C HIS A 444 -17.73 -23.50 -6.61
N ARG A 445 -18.78 -24.24 -6.92
CA ARG A 445 -18.68 -25.65 -7.26
C ARG A 445 -18.02 -25.83 -8.64
N LEU A 446 -17.06 -26.70 -8.72
CA LEU A 446 -16.42 -27.04 -9.98
C LEU A 446 -17.39 -27.78 -10.88
N ALA A 447 -17.51 -27.35 -12.14
CA ALA A 447 -18.26 -27.99 -13.20
C ALA A 447 -17.28 -28.75 -14.11
N LEU A 448 -16.87 -29.95 -13.68
CA LEU A 448 -15.91 -30.79 -14.40
C LEU A 448 -16.64 -31.83 -15.23
N ASP A 449 -16.34 -31.87 -16.52
CA ASP A 449 -16.84 -32.89 -17.46
C ASP A 449 -15.64 -33.51 -18.20
N PRO A 450 -15.39 -34.81 -18.03
CA PRO A 450 -14.25 -35.45 -18.72
C PRO A 450 -14.41 -35.50 -20.24
N LYS A 451 -15.59 -35.22 -20.77
CA LYS A 451 -15.88 -35.20 -22.20
C LYS A 451 -15.72 -33.84 -22.83
N THR A 452 -15.55 -32.78 -22.02
CA THR A 452 -15.47 -31.39 -22.51
C THR A 452 -14.27 -30.68 -21.91
N ALA A 453 -13.29 -30.34 -22.76
CA ALA A 453 -12.19 -29.46 -22.37
C ALA A 453 -12.60 -28.00 -22.58
N GLY A 454 -12.66 -27.23 -21.51
CA GLY A 454 -12.93 -25.80 -21.58
C GLY A 454 -11.67 -24.95 -21.81
N VAL A 455 -11.85 -23.66 -22.13
CA VAL A 455 -10.73 -22.70 -22.28
C VAL A 455 -10.09 -22.34 -20.95
N ALA A 456 -10.82 -22.46 -19.86
CA ALA A 456 -10.33 -22.30 -18.49
C ALA A 456 -10.05 -23.67 -17.86
N PRO A 457 -8.91 -23.83 -17.17
CA PRO A 457 -8.54 -25.13 -16.56
C PRO A 457 -9.54 -25.58 -15.48
N TYR A 458 -10.18 -24.62 -14.82
CA TYR A 458 -11.19 -24.89 -13.78
C TYR A 458 -12.48 -24.18 -14.14
N ARG A 459 -13.45 -24.93 -14.70
CA ARG A 459 -14.84 -24.45 -14.91
C ARG A 459 -15.60 -24.57 -13.61
N PHE A 460 -16.49 -23.66 -13.37
CA PHE A 460 -17.34 -23.63 -12.18
C PHE A 460 -18.73 -23.06 -12.50
N GLU A 461 -19.69 -23.38 -11.67
CA GLU A 461 -21.04 -22.87 -11.80
C GLU A 461 -21.09 -21.43 -11.31
N THR A 462 -21.41 -20.49 -12.20
CA THR A 462 -21.74 -19.13 -11.78
C THR A 462 -23.12 -19.14 -11.14
N ARG A 463 -23.26 -18.57 -9.95
CA ARG A 463 -24.61 -18.33 -9.39
C ARG A 463 -25.39 -17.49 -10.40
N ARG A 464 -26.42 -18.07 -11.00
CA ARG A 464 -27.42 -17.28 -11.73
C ARG A 464 -28.08 -16.38 -10.70
N GLY A 465 -27.92 -15.04 -10.85
CA GLY A 465 -28.62 -14.04 -10.08
C GLY A 465 -30.10 -14.07 -10.33
#